data_88cad05ef626db7eeab26428482f68a8
#
_entry.id   88cad05ef626db7eeab26428482f68a8
#
_cell.length_a   1.000
_cell.length_b   1.000
_cell.length_c   1.000
_cell.angle_alpha   90.00
_cell.angle_beta   90.00
_cell.angle_gamma   90.00
#
_symmetry.space_group_name_H-M   'P 1'
#
loop_
_entity.id
_entity.type
_entity.pdbx_description
1 polymer ?
#
loop_
_entity_poly.entity_id
_entity_poly.type
_entity_poly.pdbx_seq_one_letter_code
_entity_poly.pdbx_strand_id
1 'polypeptide(L)'
;TRIMGDKWERSYGDMEWHSLNGEIFMPWYFLANSGDKTVGCGVMTGASSFVSFQCDASGCTAWFDVRCGGTGVRLNGRRLLAGVIVCREYSGISAFAAAKAFCRVMCENPRLPEKPVYGSNNWYYAYGKSSRAEVIRDAEITAELSAGNENKPFTVIDDGWSVNPCAGPWEPNEKFGDMAKIAEEFKKIGVRPGIWIRPLCDKELEKLHPEWCLSRINDGDTNNEPSYCLDPTVPEVREYVRSAVSQMTEWGYELIKHDYTTYDLFGSFGCMLNGKITAKDGWSFHDESKTSAEVVSELYGVIREAAGDAVVIACNAVSHLSAGIFEVYRTGDDTSGRLWSRTRAYGVNTLAFRLCQNDAFYKIDADCVGIIPGKIDWSLNRQWLDILSVSGSPLFISVKTDDITDSMKEDIKKAFFCNSEQKDIAEPLDWLYNNQPQCWLINGEKREYDFVENSYPELLSGSTQSY
;
A
#
# COMPACT_ATOMS: atom_id res chain seq x y z
N THR A 1 -30.23 4.80 1.77
CA THR A 1 -28.95 4.92 1.03
C THR A 1 -27.81 4.71 2.00
N ARG A 2 -26.88 3.84 1.64
CA ARG A 2 -25.59 3.69 2.30
C ARG A 2 -24.50 4.31 1.43
N ILE A 3 -23.45 4.83 2.05
CA ILE A 3 -22.35 5.47 1.35
C ILE A 3 -21.02 4.93 1.86
N MET A 4 -20.04 4.81 0.98
CA MET A 4 -18.68 4.38 1.30
C MET A 4 -17.70 5.22 0.47
N GLY A 5 -16.67 5.73 1.09
CA GLY A 5 -15.55 6.42 0.43
C GLY A 5 -14.24 5.68 0.60
N ASP A 6 -13.23 6.07 -0.16
CA ASP A 6 -11.87 5.58 0.01
C ASP A 6 -11.06 6.45 0.98
N LYS A 7 -9.77 6.20 1.10
CA LYS A 7 -8.81 6.90 1.97
C LYS A 7 -7.69 7.53 1.13
N TRP A 8 -7.01 8.54 1.72
CA TRP A 8 -5.85 9.18 1.06
C TRP A 8 -4.68 8.23 0.81
N GLU A 9 -4.52 7.28 1.71
CA GLU A 9 -3.41 6.35 1.80
C GLU A 9 -3.94 4.95 2.15
N ARG A 10 -3.18 4.16 2.88
CA ARG A 10 -3.62 2.91 3.51
C ARG A 10 -4.85 3.16 4.38
N SER A 11 -5.66 2.15 4.57
CA SER A 11 -6.73 2.19 5.57
C SER A 11 -6.28 1.51 6.87
N TYR A 12 -6.93 1.88 7.96
CA TYR A 12 -6.56 1.42 9.29
C TYR A 12 -7.71 0.63 9.95
N GLY A 13 -8.39 -0.20 9.15
CA GLY A 13 -9.52 -1.02 9.57
C GLY A 13 -10.83 -0.24 9.71
N ASP A 14 -10.91 0.91 9.10
CA ASP A 14 -11.97 1.89 9.23
C ASP A 14 -12.77 2.08 7.93
N MET A 15 -12.70 1.12 7.01
CA MET A 15 -13.54 1.13 5.82
C MET A 15 -14.87 0.45 6.12
N GLU A 16 -15.97 1.15 5.84
CA GLU A 16 -17.32 0.67 6.06
C GLU A 16 -18.35 1.40 5.19
N TRP A 17 -19.50 0.77 5.02
CA TRP A 17 -20.68 1.42 4.50
C TRP A 17 -21.46 2.06 5.65
N HIS A 18 -21.66 3.35 5.60
CA HIS A 18 -22.39 4.12 6.62
C HIS A 18 -23.60 4.86 6.03
N SER A 19 -24.44 5.41 6.88
CA SER A 19 -25.51 6.32 6.47
C SER A 19 -24.92 7.65 5.99
N LEU A 20 -25.66 8.41 5.17
CA LEU A 20 -25.26 9.74 4.76
C LEU A 20 -24.90 10.61 5.98
N ASN A 21 -23.70 11.16 5.98
CA ASN A 21 -23.20 12.03 7.03
C ASN A 21 -22.26 13.06 6.42
N GLY A 22 -22.66 14.32 6.40
CA GLY A 22 -21.90 15.43 5.84
C GLY A 22 -20.60 15.76 6.56
N GLU A 23 -20.31 15.13 7.72
CA GLU A 23 -19.04 15.33 8.42
C GLU A 23 -17.93 14.37 7.93
N ILE A 24 -18.30 13.31 7.17
CA ILE A 24 -17.35 12.33 6.68
C ILE A 24 -16.74 12.79 5.37
N PHE A 25 -15.43 12.92 5.34
CA PHE A 25 -14.65 13.14 4.13
C PHE A 25 -14.34 11.81 3.44
N MET A 26 -14.56 11.76 2.14
CA MET A 26 -14.33 10.61 1.28
C MET A 26 -13.30 10.98 0.22
N PRO A 27 -12.02 10.64 0.44
CA PRO A 27 -10.96 10.89 -0.54
C PRO A 27 -11.26 10.27 -1.90
N TRP A 28 -10.99 11.01 -2.93
CA TRP A 28 -10.99 10.79 -4.38
C TRP A 28 -12.20 10.09 -5.01
N TYR A 29 -12.93 9.22 -4.34
CA TYR A 29 -14.22 8.73 -4.80
C TYR A 29 -15.10 8.25 -3.66
N PHE A 30 -16.37 8.12 -3.97
CA PHE A 30 -17.34 7.44 -3.11
C PHE A 30 -18.33 6.62 -3.94
N LEU A 31 -18.95 5.67 -3.26
CA LEU A 31 -20.06 4.86 -3.75
C LEU A 31 -21.27 5.08 -2.88
N ALA A 32 -22.44 5.22 -3.47
CA ALA A 32 -23.71 5.32 -2.77
C ALA A 32 -24.64 4.22 -3.26
N ASN A 33 -25.10 3.36 -2.34
CA ASN A 33 -26.02 2.25 -2.65
C ASN A 33 -27.39 2.49 -2.02
N SER A 34 -28.44 2.28 -2.79
CA SER A 34 -29.85 2.35 -2.36
C SER A 34 -30.62 1.12 -2.82
N GLY A 35 -30.18 -0.04 -2.37
CA GLY A 35 -30.79 -1.33 -2.74
C GLY A 35 -30.29 -1.84 -4.07
N ASP A 36 -31.10 -1.73 -5.12
CA ASP A 36 -30.81 -2.20 -6.46
C ASP A 36 -29.96 -1.26 -7.31
N LYS A 37 -29.67 -0.06 -6.80
CA LYS A 37 -28.90 0.97 -7.49
C LYS A 37 -27.62 1.32 -6.73
N THR A 38 -26.53 1.46 -7.49
CA THR A 38 -25.26 1.96 -6.98
C THR A 38 -24.79 3.13 -7.85
N VAL A 39 -24.50 4.24 -7.22
CA VAL A 39 -23.89 5.42 -7.87
C VAL A 39 -22.43 5.50 -7.42
N GLY A 40 -21.50 5.59 -8.37
CA GLY A 40 -20.12 5.96 -8.11
C GLY A 40 -19.88 7.41 -8.56
N CYS A 41 -19.18 8.20 -7.76
CA CYS A 41 -18.72 9.54 -8.11
C CYS A 41 -17.29 9.73 -7.61
N GLY A 42 -16.38 10.22 -8.47
CA GLY A 42 -14.97 10.33 -8.15
C GLY A 42 -14.21 11.21 -9.12
N VAL A 43 -12.91 11.36 -8.88
CA VAL A 43 -11.99 12.09 -9.74
C VAL A 43 -11.22 11.11 -10.64
N MET A 44 -11.10 11.45 -11.93
CA MET A 44 -10.21 10.73 -12.85
C MET A 44 -8.77 10.76 -12.35
N THR A 45 -8.01 9.69 -12.58
CA THR A 45 -6.58 9.62 -12.24
C THR A 45 -5.78 10.72 -12.93
N GLY A 46 -4.65 11.13 -12.33
CA GLY A 46 -3.82 12.23 -12.85
C GLY A 46 -4.34 13.64 -12.47
N ALA A 47 -5.16 13.75 -11.44
CA ALA A 47 -5.60 15.07 -10.92
C ALA A 47 -4.41 15.87 -10.37
N SER A 48 -4.41 17.19 -10.61
CA SER A 48 -3.43 18.13 -10.05
C SER A 48 -3.87 18.72 -8.71
N SER A 49 -4.75 18.04 -7.98
CA SER A 49 -5.23 18.41 -6.65
C SER A 49 -5.54 17.17 -5.83
N PHE A 50 -5.59 17.35 -4.52
CA PHE A 50 -6.19 16.34 -3.63
C PHE A 50 -7.69 16.56 -3.60
N VAL A 51 -8.47 15.57 -4.05
CA VAL A 51 -9.91 15.68 -4.17
C VAL A 51 -10.58 14.83 -3.09
N SER A 52 -11.54 15.42 -2.38
CA SER A 52 -12.40 14.70 -1.44
C SER A 52 -13.86 15.12 -1.58
N PHE A 53 -14.75 14.29 -1.08
CA PHE A 53 -16.19 14.48 -1.16
C PHE A 53 -16.81 14.46 0.23
N GLN A 54 -17.86 15.26 0.42
CA GLN A 54 -18.78 15.18 1.55
C GLN A 54 -20.20 15.15 1.00
N CYS A 55 -21.03 14.25 1.51
CA CYS A 55 -22.39 14.10 1.03
C CYS A 55 -23.38 14.06 2.21
N ASP A 56 -24.43 14.84 2.09
CA ASP A 56 -25.55 14.89 3.04
C ASP A 56 -26.91 14.86 2.30
N ALA A 57 -27.98 15.14 3.02
CA ALA A 57 -29.35 15.13 2.46
C ALA A 57 -29.59 16.24 1.43
N SER A 58 -28.76 17.28 1.40
CA SER A 58 -28.87 18.42 0.45
C SER A 58 -28.05 18.22 -0.82
N GLY A 59 -27.08 17.29 -0.82
CA GLY A 59 -26.24 16.99 -1.97
C GLY A 59 -24.84 16.56 -1.63
N CYS A 60 -23.96 16.61 -2.63
CA CYS A 60 -22.54 16.29 -2.48
C CYS A 60 -21.65 17.48 -2.82
N THR A 61 -20.68 17.75 -1.96
CA THR A 61 -19.66 18.78 -2.16
C THR A 61 -18.36 18.11 -2.54
N ALA A 62 -17.71 18.56 -3.61
CA ALA A 62 -16.35 18.16 -3.98
C ALA A 62 -15.36 19.26 -3.57
N TRP A 63 -14.34 18.89 -2.84
CA TRP A 63 -13.26 19.76 -2.40
C TRP A 63 -12.01 19.49 -3.23
N PHE A 64 -11.38 20.51 -3.77
CA PHE A 64 -10.14 20.44 -4.53
C PHE A 64 -9.06 21.20 -3.76
N ASP A 65 -8.17 20.47 -3.08
CA ASP A 65 -7.03 21.07 -2.40
C ASP A 65 -5.89 21.27 -3.41
N VAL A 66 -5.69 22.53 -3.81
CA VAL A 66 -4.64 22.95 -4.76
C VAL A 66 -3.48 23.65 -4.09
N ARG A 67 -3.33 23.49 -2.76
CA ARG A 67 -2.22 24.12 -2.03
C ARG A 67 -0.87 23.51 -2.41
N CYS A 68 0.18 24.33 -2.18
CA CYS A 68 1.57 23.92 -2.14
C CYS A 68 1.97 23.74 -0.68
N GLY A 69 2.05 22.50 -0.20
CA GLY A 69 2.18 22.23 1.23
C GLY A 69 0.99 22.79 2.02
N GLY A 70 1.28 23.59 3.03
CA GLY A 70 0.30 24.31 3.87
C GLY A 70 -0.01 25.74 3.41
N THR A 71 0.49 26.18 2.25
CA THR A 71 0.29 27.52 1.69
C THR A 71 -0.40 27.49 0.34
N GLY A 72 -0.74 28.65 -0.22
CA GLY A 72 -1.31 28.77 -1.56
C GLY A 72 -0.27 28.50 -2.65
N VAL A 73 -0.68 27.81 -3.72
CA VAL A 73 0.14 27.64 -4.93
C VAL A 73 0.30 28.95 -5.71
N ARG A 74 1.49 29.22 -6.25
CA ARG A 74 1.80 30.38 -7.10
C ARG A 74 1.74 30.01 -8.59
N LEU A 75 0.59 30.09 -9.20
CA LEU A 75 0.39 29.64 -10.59
C LEU A 75 1.14 30.47 -11.64
N ASN A 76 1.60 31.70 -11.33
CA ASN A 76 2.35 32.57 -12.23
C ASN A 76 1.70 32.75 -13.61
N GLY A 77 0.36 32.78 -13.65
CA GLY A 77 -0.42 32.94 -14.88
C GLY A 77 -0.70 31.65 -15.65
N ARG A 78 -0.16 30.50 -15.27
CA ARG A 78 -0.55 29.21 -15.88
C ARG A 78 -1.98 28.82 -15.48
N ARG A 79 -2.67 28.10 -16.34
CA ARG A 79 -3.94 27.46 -16.02
C ARG A 79 -3.70 26.13 -15.32
N LEU A 80 -4.49 25.83 -14.29
CA LEU A 80 -4.48 24.57 -13.56
C LEU A 80 -5.79 23.83 -13.84
N LEU A 81 -5.70 22.61 -14.39
CA LEU A 81 -6.78 21.64 -14.37
C LEU A 81 -6.69 20.86 -13.05
N ALA A 82 -7.47 21.28 -12.05
CA ALA A 82 -7.41 20.67 -10.72
C ALA A 82 -7.83 19.20 -10.72
N GLY A 83 -8.82 18.83 -11.54
CA GLY A 83 -9.26 17.45 -11.73
C GLY A 83 -10.51 17.36 -12.61
N VAL A 84 -10.87 16.15 -12.99
CA VAL A 84 -12.08 15.83 -13.77
C VAL A 84 -12.96 14.91 -12.94
N ILE A 85 -14.16 15.38 -12.58
CA ILE A 85 -15.14 14.56 -11.85
C ILE A 85 -15.91 13.69 -12.84
N VAL A 86 -16.09 12.43 -12.48
CA VAL A 86 -16.93 11.47 -13.19
C VAL A 86 -17.94 10.85 -12.22
N CYS A 87 -19.18 10.70 -12.66
CA CYS A 87 -20.23 10.00 -11.93
C CYS A 87 -20.92 9.00 -12.85
N ARG A 88 -21.29 7.84 -12.33
CA ARG A 88 -22.00 6.77 -13.04
C ARG A 88 -23.03 6.11 -12.13
N GLU A 89 -24.15 5.73 -12.70
CA GLU A 89 -25.20 4.91 -12.06
C GLU A 89 -25.21 3.50 -12.65
N TYR A 90 -25.36 2.52 -11.79
CA TYR A 90 -25.45 1.11 -12.12
C TYR A 90 -26.70 0.51 -11.49
N SER A 91 -27.40 -0.37 -12.25
CA SER A 91 -28.58 -1.09 -11.80
C SER A 91 -28.52 -2.53 -12.31
N GLY A 92 -29.14 -3.47 -11.60
CA GLY A 92 -29.23 -4.86 -12.03
C GLY A 92 -27.93 -5.66 -11.85
N ILE A 93 -26.94 -5.14 -11.15
CA ILE A 93 -25.69 -5.83 -10.77
C ILE A 93 -25.42 -5.62 -9.28
N SER A 94 -24.55 -6.47 -8.68
CA SER A 94 -24.19 -6.31 -7.29
C SER A 94 -23.50 -4.97 -7.02
N ALA A 95 -23.57 -4.47 -5.77
CA ALA A 95 -22.88 -3.24 -5.37
C ALA A 95 -21.35 -3.37 -5.58
N PHE A 96 -20.80 -4.58 -5.40
CA PHE A 96 -19.38 -4.84 -5.63
C PHE A 96 -19.03 -4.80 -7.13
N ALA A 97 -19.84 -5.42 -7.99
CA ALA A 97 -19.64 -5.35 -9.43
C ALA A 97 -19.76 -3.92 -9.96
N ALA A 98 -20.69 -3.13 -9.41
CA ALA A 98 -20.84 -1.70 -9.71
C ALA A 98 -19.60 -0.90 -9.27
N ALA A 99 -19.06 -1.16 -8.06
CA ALA A 99 -17.84 -0.56 -7.56
C ALA A 99 -16.64 -0.85 -8.48
N LYS A 100 -16.47 -2.12 -8.87
CA LYS A 100 -15.40 -2.54 -9.78
C LYS A 100 -15.54 -1.89 -11.17
N ALA A 101 -16.75 -1.81 -11.70
CA ALA A 101 -17.02 -1.14 -12.97
C ALA A 101 -16.72 0.38 -12.88
N PHE A 102 -17.07 1.01 -11.76
CA PHE A 102 -16.81 2.42 -11.53
C PHE A 102 -15.31 2.72 -11.39
N CYS A 103 -14.56 1.93 -10.64
CA CYS A 103 -13.10 2.09 -10.52
C CYS A 103 -12.43 2.08 -11.91
N ARG A 104 -12.84 1.18 -12.82
CA ARG A 104 -12.32 1.12 -14.19
C ARG A 104 -12.63 2.38 -15.03
N VAL A 105 -13.72 3.08 -14.73
CA VAL A 105 -14.03 4.37 -15.41
C VAL A 105 -13.08 5.47 -14.99
N MET A 106 -12.58 5.45 -13.75
CA MET A 106 -11.70 6.50 -13.21
C MET A 106 -10.26 6.41 -13.72
N CYS A 107 -9.81 5.26 -14.23
CA CYS A 107 -8.45 5.07 -14.71
C CYS A 107 -8.46 4.42 -16.10
N GLU A 108 -8.14 5.19 -17.13
CA GLU A 108 -8.12 4.69 -18.51
C GLU A 108 -6.94 3.76 -18.78
N ASN A 109 -5.82 3.99 -18.09
CA ASN A 109 -4.56 3.27 -18.28
C ASN A 109 -4.04 2.75 -16.93
N PRO A 110 -4.63 1.69 -16.38
CA PRO A 110 -4.11 1.06 -15.17
C PRO A 110 -2.72 0.49 -15.43
N ARG A 111 -1.87 0.54 -14.42
CA ARG A 111 -0.57 -0.12 -14.50
C ARG A 111 -0.59 -1.39 -13.67
N LEU A 112 -0.29 -2.52 -14.30
CA LEU A 112 -0.39 -3.84 -13.70
C LEU A 112 0.92 -4.61 -13.91
N PRO A 113 1.31 -5.50 -12.99
CA PRO A 113 2.43 -6.39 -13.23
C PRO A 113 2.09 -7.39 -14.33
N GLU A 114 3.08 -7.78 -15.14
CA GLU A 114 2.89 -8.78 -16.22
C GLU A 114 2.47 -10.16 -15.71
N LYS A 115 2.93 -10.51 -14.51
CA LYS A 115 2.64 -11.79 -13.84
C LYS A 115 2.20 -11.56 -12.42
N PRO A 116 1.44 -12.50 -11.83
CA PRO A 116 1.09 -12.46 -10.43
C PRO A 116 2.31 -12.26 -9.52
N VAL A 117 2.13 -11.44 -8.49
CA VAL A 117 3.18 -11.09 -7.52
C VAL A 117 2.94 -11.87 -6.23
N TYR A 118 3.88 -12.74 -5.86
CA TYR A 118 3.80 -13.51 -4.63
C TYR A 118 5.18 -13.90 -4.13
N GLY A 119 5.30 -14.32 -2.88
CA GLY A 119 6.55 -14.80 -2.31
C GLY A 119 6.70 -14.52 -0.83
N SER A 120 7.88 -14.05 -0.42
CA SER A 120 8.22 -13.77 0.98
C SER A 120 8.75 -12.35 1.19
N ASN A 121 8.58 -11.85 2.41
CA ASN A 121 9.13 -10.59 2.91
C ASN A 121 9.60 -10.80 4.35
N ASN A 122 10.78 -10.32 4.71
CA ASN A 122 11.39 -10.62 6.01
C ASN A 122 11.01 -9.64 7.14
N TRP A 123 10.14 -8.65 6.89
CA TRP A 123 9.87 -7.58 7.87
C TRP A 123 9.36 -8.10 9.22
N TYR A 124 8.26 -8.84 9.25
CA TYR A 124 7.54 -9.13 10.49
C TYR A 124 8.23 -10.09 11.45
N TYR A 125 9.15 -10.91 10.98
CA TYR A 125 9.94 -11.72 11.89
C TYR A 125 11.27 -11.04 12.27
N ALA A 126 11.84 -10.19 11.40
CA ALA A 126 13.17 -9.63 11.56
C ALA A 126 13.19 -8.17 12.11
N TYR A 127 12.22 -7.34 11.73
CA TYR A 127 12.17 -5.91 12.11
C TYR A 127 13.54 -5.21 11.98
N GLY A 128 14.15 -5.29 10.78
CA GLY A 128 15.44 -4.70 10.47
C GLY A 128 16.66 -5.42 11.07
N LYS A 129 16.50 -6.59 11.68
CA LYS A 129 17.60 -7.34 12.34
C LYS A 129 18.11 -8.52 11.52
N SER A 130 17.69 -8.65 10.27
CA SER A 130 18.13 -9.71 9.37
C SER A 130 19.57 -9.52 8.88
N SER A 131 20.08 -10.54 8.22
CA SER A 131 21.40 -10.62 7.63
C SER A 131 21.34 -11.33 6.29
N ARG A 132 22.42 -11.25 5.50
CA ARG A 132 22.57 -12.01 4.24
C ARG A 132 22.25 -13.50 4.42
N ALA A 133 22.77 -14.13 5.47
CA ALA A 133 22.56 -15.56 5.70
C ALA A 133 21.08 -15.90 5.93
N GLU A 134 20.32 -15.03 6.57
CA GLU A 134 18.89 -15.22 6.81
C GLU A 134 18.09 -15.03 5.53
N VAL A 135 18.33 -13.96 4.76
CA VAL A 135 17.58 -13.73 3.52
C VAL A 135 17.88 -14.76 2.43
N ILE A 136 19.07 -15.37 2.44
CA ILE A 136 19.35 -16.51 1.57
C ILE A 136 18.52 -17.73 1.97
N ARG A 137 18.40 -18.04 3.26
CA ARG A 137 17.51 -19.12 3.75
C ARG A 137 16.04 -18.84 3.43
N ASP A 138 15.60 -17.57 3.50
CA ASP A 138 14.25 -17.18 3.08
C ASP A 138 14.04 -17.43 1.58
N ALA A 139 15.05 -17.17 0.76
CA ALA A 139 14.99 -17.48 -0.67
C ALA A 139 14.91 -19.00 -0.92
N GLU A 140 15.70 -19.81 -0.21
CA GLU A 140 15.68 -21.27 -0.33
C GLU A 140 14.32 -21.85 0.04
N ILE A 141 13.72 -21.44 1.17
CA ILE A 141 12.40 -21.93 1.57
C ILE A 141 11.31 -21.43 0.62
N THR A 142 11.40 -20.18 0.13
CA THR A 142 10.45 -19.63 -0.84
C THR A 142 10.49 -20.41 -2.16
N ALA A 143 11.67 -20.79 -2.63
CA ALA A 143 11.84 -21.65 -3.79
C ALA A 143 11.27 -23.06 -3.57
N GLU A 144 11.49 -23.65 -2.39
CA GLU A 144 10.91 -24.96 -2.00
C GLU A 144 9.37 -24.91 -2.01
N LEU A 145 8.79 -23.85 -1.41
CA LEU A 145 7.35 -23.67 -1.30
C LEU A 145 6.67 -23.38 -2.65
N SER A 146 7.40 -22.89 -3.64
CA SER A 146 6.91 -22.63 -5.00
C SER A 146 7.40 -23.63 -6.03
N ALA A 147 7.95 -24.76 -5.60
CA ALA A 147 8.48 -25.76 -6.51
C ALA A 147 7.42 -26.24 -7.52
N GLY A 148 7.74 -26.16 -8.81
CA GLY A 148 6.81 -26.52 -9.90
C GLY A 148 5.99 -25.35 -10.46
N ASN A 149 5.95 -24.18 -9.80
CA ASN A 149 5.29 -23.00 -10.34
C ASN A 149 6.09 -22.43 -11.53
N GLU A 150 5.42 -22.15 -12.65
CA GLU A 150 6.08 -21.50 -13.80
C GLU A 150 6.44 -20.05 -13.50
N ASN A 151 5.52 -19.33 -12.87
CA ASN A 151 5.77 -17.98 -12.37
C ASN A 151 6.60 -18.05 -11.09
N LYS A 152 7.80 -17.47 -11.09
CA LYS A 152 8.71 -17.53 -9.93
C LYS A 152 8.32 -16.51 -8.86
N PRO A 153 8.39 -16.89 -7.56
CA PRO A 153 8.08 -16.01 -6.45
C PRO A 153 9.16 -14.94 -6.26
N PHE A 154 8.79 -13.89 -5.54
CA PHE A 154 9.75 -12.91 -5.03
C PHE A 154 10.23 -13.28 -3.63
N THR A 155 11.47 -12.90 -3.31
CA THR A 155 11.95 -12.76 -1.93
C THR A 155 12.36 -11.31 -1.75
N VAL A 156 11.68 -10.61 -0.84
CA VAL A 156 11.85 -9.17 -0.61
C VAL A 156 12.67 -8.94 0.64
N ILE A 157 13.82 -8.28 0.49
CA ILE A 157 14.63 -7.76 1.60
C ILE A 157 14.00 -6.43 2.03
N ASP A 158 13.39 -6.41 3.20
CA ASP A 158 12.80 -5.21 3.79
C ASP A 158 13.86 -4.38 4.53
N ASP A 159 13.48 -3.31 5.24
CA ASP A 159 14.40 -2.41 5.96
C ASP A 159 15.44 -3.15 6.82
N GLY A 160 16.59 -2.52 7.02
CA GLY A 160 17.71 -3.01 7.83
C GLY A 160 18.92 -3.51 7.04
N TRP A 161 18.89 -3.42 5.70
CA TRP A 161 20.02 -3.76 4.84
C TRP A 161 20.99 -2.59 4.66
N SER A 162 20.52 -1.33 4.79
CA SER A 162 21.33 -0.12 4.63
C SER A 162 22.13 0.23 5.90
N VAL A 163 23.12 1.08 5.73
CA VAL A 163 24.00 1.55 6.83
C VAL A 163 23.23 2.30 7.92
N ASN A 164 22.15 2.99 7.57
CA ASN A 164 21.26 3.64 8.52
C ASN A 164 19.90 2.92 8.51
N PRO A 165 19.36 2.54 9.67
CA PRO A 165 18.02 2.02 9.73
C PRO A 165 17.01 3.04 9.18
N CYS A 166 16.11 2.57 8.31
CA CYS A 166 15.01 3.35 7.74
C CYS A 166 15.42 4.64 7.01
N ALA A 167 16.69 4.77 6.59
CA ALA A 167 17.21 5.95 5.92
C ALA A 167 18.45 5.66 5.05
N GLY A 168 18.70 6.53 4.06
CA GLY A 168 19.97 6.56 3.32
C GLY A 168 21.17 7.08 4.16
N PRO A 169 22.38 7.03 3.57
CA PRO A 169 22.64 6.61 2.19
C PRO A 169 22.31 5.15 1.94
N TRP A 170 21.84 4.85 0.72
CA TRP A 170 21.38 3.50 0.37
C TRP A 170 22.57 2.60 -0.01
N GLU A 171 23.44 2.46 0.95
CA GLU A 171 24.62 1.60 0.91
C GLU A 171 24.43 0.40 1.83
N PRO A 172 24.87 -0.81 1.44
CA PRO A 172 24.72 -1.98 2.28
C PRO A 172 25.59 -1.91 3.53
N ASN A 173 25.02 -2.37 4.65
CA ASN A 173 25.79 -2.52 5.88
C ASN A 173 26.65 -3.80 5.88
N GLU A 174 27.48 -3.97 6.92
CA GLU A 174 28.40 -5.11 7.04
C GLU A 174 27.69 -6.49 7.08
N LYS A 175 26.42 -6.56 7.52
CA LYS A 175 25.66 -7.81 7.60
C LYS A 175 25.22 -8.32 6.23
N PHE A 176 25.05 -7.43 5.27
CA PHE A 176 24.57 -7.76 3.93
C PHE A 176 25.71 -7.76 2.90
N GLY A 177 26.63 -6.81 2.96
CA GLY A 177 27.76 -6.70 2.05
C GLY A 177 27.29 -6.39 0.61
N ASP A 178 27.67 -7.17 -0.35
CA ASP A 178 27.41 -6.95 -1.76
C ASP A 178 25.97 -7.32 -2.18
N MET A 179 25.11 -6.33 -2.35
CA MET A 179 23.68 -6.51 -2.68
C MET A 179 23.48 -7.11 -4.09
N ALA A 180 24.35 -6.82 -5.03
CA ALA A 180 24.28 -7.41 -6.37
C ALA A 180 24.54 -8.92 -6.33
N LYS A 181 25.47 -9.37 -5.50
CA LYS A 181 25.70 -10.80 -5.30
C LYS A 181 24.51 -11.49 -4.63
N ILE A 182 23.83 -10.84 -3.70
CA ILE A 182 22.60 -11.40 -3.08
C ILE A 182 21.51 -11.58 -4.14
N ALA A 183 21.30 -10.56 -4.99
CA ALA A 183 20.32 -10.66 -6.07
C ALA A 183 20.67 -11.79 -7.07
N GLU A 184 21.96 -11.97 -7.39
CA GLU A 184 22.43 -13.06 -8.24
C GLU A 184 22.20 -14.43 -7.59
N GLU A 185 22.44 -14.55 -6.27
CA GLU A 185 22.19 -15.79 -5.51
C GLU A 185 20.68 -16.13 -5.47
N PHE A 186 19.81 -15.14 -5.24
CA PHE A 186 18.36 -15.32 -5.31
C PHE A 186 17.92 -15.92 -6.66
N LYS A 187 18.43 -15.37 -7.77
CA LYS A 187 18.14 -15.88 -9.12
C LYS A 187 18.64 -17.30 -9.32
N LYS A 188 19.81 -17.66 -8.79
CA LYS A 188 20.34 -19.03 -8.82
C LYS A 188 19.52 -20.02 -8.00
N ILE A 189 18.99 -19.60 -6.85
CA ILE A 189 18.08 -20.38 -6.02
C ILE A 189 16.73 -20.59 -6.73
N GLY A 190 16.31 -19.68 -7.59
CA GLY A 190 15.07 -19.77 -8.36
C GLY A 190 13.96 -18.85 -7.87
N VAL A 191 14.31 -17.78 -7.17
CA VAL A 191 13.41 -16.70 -6.77
C VAL A 191 13.80 -15.39 -7.42
N ARG A 192 12.86 -14.45 -7.52
CA ARG A 192 13.07 -13.09 -8.03
C ARG A 192 13.45 -12.17 -6.86
N PRO A 193 14.53 -11.37 -6.98
CA PRO A 193 14.96 -10.51 -5.89
C PRO A 193 14.09 -9.25 -5.76
N GLY A 194 13.67 -8.93 -4.53
CA GLY A 194 13.00 -7.69 -4.16
C GLY A 194 13.75 -6.94 -3.07
N ILE A 195 13.60 -5.61 -3.02
CA ILE A 195 14.27 -4.74 -2.05
C ILE A 195 13.37 -3.59 -1.63
N TRP A 196 13.54 -3.12 -0.39
CA TRP A 196 12.83 -1.99 0.20
C TRP A 196 13.69 -0.72 0.22
N ILE A 197 13.04 0.45 0.09
CA ILE A 197 13.66 1.78 0.18
C ILE A 197 12.69 2.83 0.76
N ARG A 198 13.22 3.82 1.48
CA ARG A 198 12.55 5.07 1.86
C ARG A 198 13.19 6.26 1.12
N PRO A 199 12.69 6.64 -0.05
CA PRO A 199 13.44 7.44 -1.01
C PRO A 199 13.71 8.91 -0.61
N LEU A 200 12.93 9.47 0.33
CA LEU A 200 13.05 10.87 0.73
C LEU A 200 13.79 11.09 2.06
N CYS A 201 14.41 10.06 2.61
CA CYS A 201 15.13 10.16 3.88
C CYS A 201 16.59 9.72 3.70
N ASP A 202 17.52 10.67 3.88
CA ASP A 202 18.96 10.41 3.86
C ASP A 202 19.65 11.27 4.91
N LYS A 203 20.21 10.62 5.95
CA LYS A 203 20.78 11.30 7.11
C LYS A 203 22.07 12.06 6.83
N GLU A 204 22.77 11.71 5.78
CA GLU A 204 23.99 12.43 5.37
C GLU A 204 23.64 13.67 4.54
N LEU A 205 22.76 13.51 3.55
CA LEU A 205 22.30 14.64 2.74
C LEU A 205 21.54 15.67 3.57
N GLU A 206 20.73 15.24 4.53
CA GLU A 206 20.03 16.14 5.47
C GLU A 206 21.00 17.04 6.25
N LYS A 207 22.20 16.56 6.60
CA LYS A 207 23.22 17.31 7.30
C LYS A 207 24.05 18.19 6.37
N LEU A 208 24.38 17.68 5.19
CA LEU A 208 25.20 18.39 4.21
C LEU A 208 24.43 19.48 3.48
N HIS A 209 23.15 19.24 3.24
CA HIS A 209 22.25 20.07 2.45
C HIS A 209 20.92 20.35 3.17
N PRO A 210 20.94 21.00 4.34
CA PRO A 210 19.70 21.32 5.05
C PRO A 210 18.74 22.19 4.22
N GLU A 211 19.26 22.94 3.23
CA GLU A 211 18.46 23.71 2.27
C GLU A 211 17.67 22.84 1.28
N TRP A 212 17.97 21.53 1.17
CA TRP A 212 17.21 20.60 0.36
C TRP A 212 16.05 19.95 1.11
N CYS A 213 15.90 20.26 2.40
CA CYS A 213 14.95 19.61 3.28
C CYS A 213 13.65 20.40 3.41
N LEU A 214 12.54 19.69 3.60
CA LEU A 214 11.27 20.29 3.96
C LEU A 214 11.33 20.84 5.39
N SER A 215 11.05 22.13 5.55
CA SER A 215 10.94 22.77 6.84
C SER A 215 9.51 22.65 7.38
N ARG A 216 9.22 21.53 8.05
CA ARG A 216 7.93 21.31 8.71
C ARG A 216 8.09 20.52 9.99
N ILE A 217 7.10 20.62 10.88
CA ILE A 217 7.04 19.83 12.11
C ILE A 217 6.11 18.63 11.86
N ASN A 218 6.56 17.42 12.15
CA ASN A 218 5.75 16.21 12.05
C ASN A 218 4.77 16.10 13.23
N ASP A 219 3.54 15.66 12.96
CA ASP A 219 2.49 15.53 13.98
C ASP A 219 2.74 14.41 14.99
N GLY A 220 3.57 13.44 14.67
CA GLY A 220 3.89 12.30 15.53
C GLY A 220 5.20 12.42 16.30
N ASP A 221 5.95 13.51 16.13
CA ASP A 221 7.23 13.68 16.82
C ASP A 221 7.01 14.28 18.19
N THR A 222 7.18 13.47 19.24
CA THR A 222 7.06 13.88 20.65
C THR A 222 8.17 14.83 21.09
N ASN A 223 9.23 14.99 20.30
CA ASN A 223 10.40 15.78 20.64
C ASN A 223 10.39 17.19 20.01
N ASN A 224 9.37 17.56 19.22
CA ASN A 224 9.33 18.83 18.47
C ASN A 224 10.56 19.09 17.58
N GLU A 225 11.33 18.07 17.27
CA GLU A 225 12.45 18.18 16.35
C GLU A 225 11.92 18.32 14.92
N PRO A 226 12.48 19.23 14.10
CA PRO A 226 12.14 19.28 12.69
C PRO A 226 12.44 17.93 12.04
N SER A 227 11.45 17.30 11.45
CA SER A 227 11.74 16.15 10.62
C SER A 227 12.29 16.64 9.29
N TYR A 228 13.55 16.36 9.07
CA TYR A 228 14.23 16.68 7.83
C TYR A 228 13.96 15.56 6.81
N CYS A 229 13.02 15.80 5.91
CA CYS A 229 12.84 14.98 4.73
C CYS A 229 13.23 15.78 3.51
N LEU A 230 13.82 15.14 2.53
CA LEU A 230 14.25 15.77 1.29
C LEU A 230 13.04 16.28 0.49
N ASP A 231 13.13 17.51 -0.02
CA ASP A 231 12.09 18.13 -0.84
C ASP A 231 12.23 17.67 -2.30
N PRO A 232 11.27 16.88 -2.85
CA PRO A 232 11.38 16.38 -4.20
C PRO A 232 11.20 17.46 -5.29
N THR A 233 10.91 18.71 -4.92
CA THR A 233 10.88 19.82 -5.87
C THR A 233 12.28 20.38 -6.16
N VAL A 234 13.26 20.08 -5.30
CA VAL A 234 14.67 20.37 -5.52
C VAL A 234 15.21 19.43 -6.61
N PRO A 235 15.82 19.95 -7.70
CA PRO A 235 16.29 19.11 -8.81
C PRO A 235 17.31 18.05 -8.38
N GLU A 236 18.21 18.39 -7.49
CA GLU A 236 19.25 17.51 -6.95
C GLU A 236 18.64 16.34 -6.14
N VAL A 237 17.57 16.60 -5.40
CA VAL A 237 16.83 15.56 -4.67
C VAL A 237 16.16 14.59 -5.64
N ARG A 238 15.56 15.09 -6.73
CA ARG A 238 14.99 14.19 -7.75
C ARG A 238 16.04 13.29 -8.38
N GLU A 239 17.22 13.84 -8.66
CA GLU A 239 18.33 13.05 -9.20
C GLU A 239 18.86 12.03 -8.20
N TYR A 240 18.93 12.40 -6.91
CA TYR A 240 19.25 11.47 -5.84
C TYR A 240 18.26 10.31 -5.77
N VAL A 241 16.96 10.60 -5.77
CA VAL A 241 15.91 9.54 -5.77
C VAL A 241 16.03 8.65 -6.99
N ARG A 242 16.24 9.25 -8.18
CA ARG A 242 16.47 8.50 -9.43
C ARG A 242 17.65 7.57 -9.29
N SER A 243 18.79 8.08 -8.86
CA SER A 243 20.04 7.31 -8.70
C SER A 243 19.89 6.18 -7.69
N ALA A 244 19.28 6.44 -6.54
CA ALA A 244 19.07 5.42 -5.51
C ALA A 244 18.18 4.27 -6.00
N VAL A 245 17.09 4.58 -6.71
CA VAL A 245 16.19 3.56 -7.25
C VAL A 245 16.85 2.80 -8.42
N SER A 246 17.53 3.49 -9.33
CA SER A 246 18.25 2.87 -10.45
C SER A 246 19.37 1.94 -9.97
N GLN A 247 20.08 2.32 -8.92
CA GLN A 247 21.13 1.47 -8.31
C GLN A 247 20.57 0.10 -7.89
N MET A 248 19.35 0.03 -7.37
CA MET A 248 18.73 -1.24 -6.98
C MET A 248 18.47 -2.14 -8.21
N THR A 249 17.99 -1.56 -9.30
CA THR A 249 17.80 -2.32 -10.55
C THR A 249 19.13 -2.72 -11.18
N GLU A 250 20.16 -1.89 -11.10
CA GLU A 250 21.54 -2.22 -11.53
C GLU A 250 22.13 -3.36 -10.70
N TRP A 251 21.80 -3.48 -9.41
CA TRP A 251 22.13 -4.66 -8.59
C TRP A 251 21.37 -5.92 -9.01
N GLY A 252 20.34 -5.77 -9.87
CA GLY A 252 19.55 -6.87 -10.40
C GLY A 252 18.26 -7.18 -9.64
N TYR A 253 17.80 -6.27 -8.76
CA TYR A 253 16.49 -6.39 -8.11
C TYR A 253 15.36 -6.16 -9.11
N GLU A 254 14.33 -6.98 -9.04
CA GLU A 254 13.18 -7.01 -9.95
C GLU A 254 11.88 -6.56 -9.28
N LEU A 255 11.92 -6.25 -8.00
CA LEU A 255 10.86 -5.63 -7.25
C LEU A 255 11.43 -4.59 -6.29
N ILE A 256 10.82 -3.40 -6.28
CA ILE A 256 11.17 -2.30 -5.38
C ILE A 256 9.94 -1.93 -4.56
N LYS A 257 10.04 -2.09 -3.24
CA LYS A 257 9.04 -1.61 -2.29
C LYS A 257 9.48 -0.25 -1.76
N HIS A 258 8.90 0.84 -2.28
CA HIS A 258 9.15 2.16 -1.70
C HIS A 258 8.13 2.48 -0.62
N ASP A 259 8.58 3.14 0.44
CA ASP A 259 7.79 3.38 1.63
C ASP A 259 7.91 4.82 2.14
N TYR A 260 7.05 5.20 3.08
CA TYR A 260 7.05 6.46 3.83
C TYR A 260 6.77 7.74 3.02
N THR A 261 6.55 7.70 1.72
CA THR A 261 6.46 8.93 0.91
C THR A 261 5.34 9.87 1.35
N THR A 262 4.19 9.37 1.78
CA THR A 262 3.12 10.23 2.34
C THR A 262 3.54 10.88 3.64
N TYR A 263 4.11 10.10 4.56
CA TYR A 263 4.59 10.60 5.85
C TYR A 263 5.73 11.62 5.67
N ASP A 264 6.69 11.30 4.81
CA ASP A 264 7.85 12.16 4.55
C ASP A 264 7.43 13.51 3.94
N LEU A 265 6.44 13.52 3.06
CA LEU A 265 5.95 14.75 2.44
C LEU A 265 5.04 15.58 3.35
N PHE A 266 4.14 14.95 4.11
CA PHE A 266 3.07 15.64 4.81
C PHE A 266 3.16 15.60 6.34
N GLY A 267 4.07 14.82 6.91
CA GLY A 267 4.30 14.70 8.34
C GLY A 267 3.26 13.88 9.09
N SER A 268 2.40 13.18 8.37
CA SER A 268 1.29 12.43 8.96
C SER A 268 1.02 11.15 8.18
N PHE A 269 0.69 10.07 8.89
CA PHE A 269 0.15 8.86 8.26
C PHE A 269 -1.31 9.05 7.88
N GLY A 270 -1.81 8.23 6.96
CA GLY A 270 -3.17 8.30 6.44
C GLY A 270 -4.25 8.30 7.50
N CYS A 271 -4.05 7.57 8.62
CA CYS A 271 -4.99 7.55 9.76
C CYS A 271 -5.17 8.91 10.44
N MET A 272 -4.21 9.80 10.32
CA MET A 272 -4.24 11.16 10.89
C MET A 272 -4.74 12.22 9.88
N LEU A 273 -4.90 11.83 8.61
CA LEU A 273 -5.39 12.70 7.55
C LEU A 273 -6.91 12.67 7.52
N ASN A 274 -7.52 13.84 7.54
CA ASN A 274 -8.97 14.00 7.42
C ASN A 274 -9.31 14.56 6.02
N GLY A 275 -10.15 15.56 5.89
CA GLY A 275 -10.48 16.21 4.61
C GLY A 275 -9.32 16.92 3.92
N LYS A 276 -8.20 17.12 4.61
CA LYS A 276 -7.00 17.77 4.10
C LYS A 276 -5.81 16.79 4.15
N ILE A 277 -5.01 16.76 3.10
CA ILE A 277 -3.78 15.97 3.07
C ILE A 277 -2.69 16.55 3.99
N THR A 278 -2.73 17.83 4.27
CA THR A 278 -1.89 18.46 5.29
C THR A 278 -2.74 19.25 6.28
N ALA A 279 -2.53 18.99 7.55
CA ALA A 279 -3.19 19.69 8.65
C ALA A 279 -2.46 20.98 9.03
N LYS A 280 -1.18 21.13 8.69
CA LYS A 280 -0.35 22.26 9.08
C LYS A 280 -0.26 23.31 8.01
N ASP A 281 -0.43 24.55 8.42
CA ASP A 281 -0.29 25.74 7.56
C ASP A 281 1.14 26.30 7.72
N GLY A 282 1.53 27.21 6.82
CA GLY A 282 2.76 28.00 6.93
C GLY A 282 4.05 27.36 6.44
N TRP A 283 3.97 26.20 5.76
CA TRP A 283 5.10 25.58 5.07
C TRP A 283 4.79 25.38 3.58
N SER A 284 5.81 25.34 2.76
CA SER A 284 5.66 25.07 1.32
C SER A 284 6.80 24.17 0.84
N PHE A 285 6.61 23.56 -0.32
CA PHE A 285 7.73 23.05 -1.11
C PHE A 285 8.59 24.20 -1.63
N HIS A 286 9.83 23.96 -2.01
CA HIS A 286 10.72 24.96 -2.62
C HIS A 286 10.15 25.50 -3.93
N ASP A 287 9.60 24.65 -4.77
CA ASP A 287 8.87 25.09 -5.97
C ASP A 287 7.41 25.37 -5.64
N GLU A 288 7.12 26.59 -5.20
CA GLU A 288 5.77 27.05 -4.89
C GLU A 288 4.83 27.18 -6.11
N SER A 289 5.31 26.91 -7.32
CA SER A 289 4.49 26.96 -8.54
C SER A 289 3.68 25.70 -8.79
N LYS A 290 3.90 24.65 -8.00
CA LYS A 290 3.24 23.34 -8.11
C LYS A 290 2.30 23.09 -6.94
N THR A 291 1.19 22.43 -7.23
CA THR A 291 0.34 21.89 -6.15
C THR A 291 1.02 20.70 -5.50
N SER A 292 0.65 20.40 -4.25
CA SER A 292 1.13 19.19 -3.57
C SER A 292 0.85 17.91 -4.37
N ALA A 293 -0.28 17.83 -5.07
CA ALA A 293 -0.61 16.69 -5.92
C ALA A 293 0.32 16.58 -7.14
N GLU A 294 0.67 17.69 -7.78
CA GLU A 294 1.66 17.73 -8.86
C GLU A 294 3.03 17.28 -8.37
N VAL A 295 3.45 17.74 -7.18
CA VAL A 295 4.73 17.32 -6.57
C VAL A 295 4.76 15.81 -6.31
N VAL A 296 3.70 15.25 -5.73
CA VAL A 296 3.61 13.79 -5.49
C VAL A 296 3.63 13.01 -6.79
N SER A 297 2.86 13.43 -7.80
CA SER A 297 2.80 12.75 -9.09
C SER A 297 4.14 12.77 -9.82
N GLU A 298 4.89 13.87 -9.77
CA GLU A 298 6.24 13.96 -10.34
C GLU A 298 7.22 13.06 -9.61
N LEU A 299 7.20 13.02 -8.27
CA LEU A 299 8.02 12.12 -7.49
C LEU A 299 7.75 10.65 -7.86
N TYR A 300 6.47 10.27 -7.95
CA TYR A 300 6.08 8.91 -8.31
C TYR A 300 6.51 8.57 -9.75
N GLY A 301 6.44 9.54 -10.67
CA GLY A 301 6.98 9.41 -12.01
C GLY A 301 8.49 9.13 -12.01
N VAL A 302 9.27 9.88 -11.21
CA VAL A 302 10.73 9.66 -11.06
C VAL A 302 11.03 8.27 -10.52
N ILE A 303 10.34 7.82 -9.47
CA ILE A 303 10.53 6.48 -8.90
C ILE A 303 10.19 5.41 -9.94
N ARG A 304 9.07 5.56 -10.65
CA ARG A 304 8.62 4.58 -11.64
C ARG A 304 9.58 4.47 -12.82
N GLU A 305 10.05 5.61 -13.36
CA GLU A 305 11.01 5.65 -14.45
C GLU A 305 12.34 5.01 -14.05
N ALA A 306 12.85 5.34 -12.87
CA ALA A 306 14.11 4.83 -12.35
C ALA A 306 14.07 3.32 -12.08
N ALA A 307 12.91 2.78 -11.71
CA ALA A 307 12.73 1.35 -11.49
C ALA A 307 12.70 0.50 -12.78
N GLY A 308 12.68 1.12 -13.98
CA GLY A 308 12.74 0.40 -15.26
C GLY A 308 11.66 -0.69 -15.38
N ASP A 309 12.07 -1.96 -15.56
CA ASP A 309 11.17 -3.12 -15.67
C ASP A 309 10.82 -3.77 -14.32
N ALA A 310 11.38 -3.27 -13.22
CA ALA A 310 11.06 -3.81 -11.90
C ALA A 310 9.61 -3.49 -11.50
N VAL A 311 8.96 -4.43 -10.82
CA VAL A 311 7.66 -4.19 -10.19
C VAL A 311 7.82 -3.22 -9.03
N VAL A 312 6.97 -2.21 -8.93
CA VAL A 312 6.99 -1.27 -7.81
C VAL A 312 5.80 -1.51 -6.90
N ILE A 313 6.08 -1.76 -5.61
CA ILE A 313 5.08 -1.73 -4.55
C ILE A 313 5.10 -0.35 -3.91
N ALA A 314 4.01 0.38 -4.04
CA ALA A 314 3.79 1.65 -3.38
C ALA A 314 3.24 1.39 -1.97
N CYS A 315 4.10 1.43 -0.96
CA CYS A 315 3.75 1.34 0.44
C CYS A 315 3.76 2.74 1.06
N ASN A 316 2.77 3.08 1.89
CA ASN A 316 2.68 4.41 2.48
C ASN A 316 2.68 5.55 1.42
N ALA A 317 1.86 5.39 0.42
CA ALA A 317 1.75 6.29 -0.73
C ALA A 317 0.32 6.82 -0.90
N VAL A 318 0.16 7.96 -1.57
CA VAL A 318 -1.16 8.54 -1.86
C VAL A 318 -1.90 7.69 -2.89
N SER A 319 -3.07 7.16 -2.52
CA SER A 319 -3.81 6.16 -3.30
C SER A 319 -4.16 6.61 -4.73
N HIS A 320 -4.84 7.74 -4.89
CA HIS A 320 -5.31 8.18 -6.21
C HIS A 320 -4.20 8.72 -7.12
N LEU A 321 -3.07 9.14 -6.55
CA LEU A 321 -1.90 9.58 -7.31
C LEU A 321 -0.95 8.42 -7.64
N SER A 322 -1.14 7.25 -7.03
CA SER A 322 -0.45 6.00 -7.37
C SER A 322 -1.12 5.26 -8.54
N ALA A 323 -2.42 5.50 -8.75
CA ALA A 323 -3.22 4.82 -9.78
C ALA A 323 -2.71 5.14 -11.19
N GLY A 324 -2.42 4.09 -11.99
CA GLY A 324 -1.84 4.21 -13.32
C GLY A 324 -0.31 4.47 -13.34
N ILE A 325 0.34 4.59 -12.18
CA ILE A 325 1.79 4.79 -12.08
C ILE A 325 2.49 3.54 -11.57
N PHE A 326 2.03 2.93 -10.49
CA PHE A 326 2.64 1.76 -9.88
C PHE A 326 1.85 0.48 -10.13
N GLU A 327 2.55 -0.65 -10.21
CA GLU A 327 1.96 -1.96 -10.48
C GLU A 327 1.21 -2.52 -9.26
N VAL A 328 1.70 -2.21 -8.05
CA VAL A 328 1.15 -2.73 -6.79
C VAL A 328 1.02 -1.60 -5.78
N TYR A 329 -0.09 -1.60 -5.06
CA TYR A 329 -0.38 -0.58 -4.04
C TYR A 329 -0.80 -1.24 -2.72
N ARG A 330 -0.11 -0.89 -1.63
CA ARG A 330 -0.41 -1.35 -0.28
C ARG A 330 -1.67 -0.69 0.27
N THR A 331 -2.69 -1.48 0.59
CA THR A 331 -4.03 -0.98 0.91
C THR A 331 -4.30 -0.78 2.40
N GLY A 332 -3.68 -1.59 3.25
CA GLY A 332 -3.87 -1.55 4.70
C GLY A 332 -2.58 -1.31 5.47
N ASP A 333 -2.73 -1.03 6.77
CA ASP A 333 -1.59 -0.98 7.69
C ASP A 333 -1.05 -2.39 7.95
N ASP A 334 0.03 -2.48 8.70
CA ASP A 334 0.79 -3.71 8.94
C ASP A 334 -0.03 -4.78 9.67
N THR A 335 -0.22 -5.93 9.03
CA THR A 335 -0.89 -7.09 9.64
C THR A 335 -0.05 -7.75 10.72
N SER A 336 1.27 -7.66 10.62
CA SER A 336 2.31 -8.06 11.57
C SER A 336 2.37 -9.52 12.02
N GLY A 337 1.31 -10.33 11.89
CA GLY A 337 1.27 -11.71 12.38
C GLY A 337 1.28 -11.87 13.90
N ARG A 338 1.09 -10.78 14.66
CA ARG A 338 1.17 -10.79 16.13
C ARG A 338 -0.19 -10.78 16.82
N LEU A 339 -1.16 -10.06 16.24
CA LEU A 339 -2.51 -9.90 16.76
C LEU A 339 -3.52 -10.19 15.66
N TRP A 340 -4.41 -11.14 15.90
CA TRP A 340 -5.46 -11.49 14.95
C TRP A 340 -6.41 -10.32 14.66
N SER A 341 -6.76 -9.54 15.68
CA SER A 341 -7.56 -8.32 15.52
C SER A 341 -6.95 -7.32 14.54
N ARG A 342 -5.62 -7.22 14.53
CA ARG A 342 -4.88 -6.37 13.59
C ARG A 342 -4.93 -6.92 12.17
N THR A 343 -4.74 -8.23 11.99
CA THR A 343 -4.90 -8.89 10.68
C THR A 343 -6.31 -8.70 10.11
N ARG A 344 -7.34 -8.82 10.97
CA ARG A 344 -8.73 -8.56 10.55
C ARG A 344 -8.96 -7.11 10.12
N ALA A 345 -8.49 -6.15 10.93
CA ALA A 345 -8.68 -4.73 10.66
C ALA A 345 -7.88 -4.26 9.44
N TYR A 346 -6.60 -4.62 9.37
CA TYR A 346 -5.70 -4.08 8.33
C TYR A 346 -5.58 -4.98 7.10
N GLY A 347 -5.84 -6.26 7.24
CA GLY A 347 -5.87 -7.23 6.15
C GLY A 347 -7.27 -7.45 5.60
N VAL A 348 -8.16 -8.13 6.35
CA VAL A 348 -9.49 -8.56 5.86
C VAL A 348 -10.38 -7.37 5.48
N ASN A 349 -10.49 -6.35 6.32
CA ASN A 349 -11.28 -5.15 6.03
C ASN A 349 -10.78 -4.48 4.74
N THR A 350 -9.47 -4.20 4.66
CA THR A 350 -8.93 -3.45 3.51
C THR A 350 -8.99 -4.26 2.22
N LEU A 351 -8.76 -5.58 2.28
CA LEU A 351 -8.93 -6.47 1.14
C LEU A 351 -10.36 -6.39 0.61
N ALA A 352 -11.35 -6.58 1.48
CA ALA A 352 -12.76 -6.62 1.07
C ALA A 352 -13.21 -5.30 0.45
N PHE A 353 -12.84 -4.16 1.07
CA PHE A 353 -13.34 -2.85 0.65
C PHE A 353 -12.56 -2.25 -0.53
N ARG A 354 -11.31 -2.65 -0.74
CA ARG A 354 -10.49 -2.17 -1.85
C ARG A 354 -10.33 -3.18 -2.98
N LEU A 355 -10.86 -4.40 -2.86
CA LEU A 355 -10.78 -5.40 -3.94
C LEU A 355 -11.44 -4.93 -5.25
N CYS A 356 -12.40 -4.02 -5.19
CA CYS A 356 -12.98 -3.38 -6.38
C CYS A 356 -11.96 -2.54 -7.17
N GLN A 357 -10.86 -2.10 -6.55
CA GLN A 357 -9.76 -1.36 -7.16
C GLN A 357 -8.78 -2.27 -7.89
N ASN A 358 -8.76 -3.57 -7.53
CA ASN A 358 -7.84 -4.55 -8.11
C ASN A 358 -8.05 -4.66 -9.63
N ASP A 359 -6.99 -4.58 -10.41
CA ASP A 359 -7.00 -4.52 -11.87
C ASP A 359 -7.66 -3.27 -12.48
N ALA A 360 -8.20 -2.37 -11.68
CA ALA A 360 -8.75 -1.10 -12.15
C ALA A 360 -7.73 0.04 -12.09
N PHE A 361 -6.81 0.00 -11.13
CA PHE A 361 -5.77 1.01 -10.93
C PHE A 361 -4.37 0.39 -10.87
N TYR A 362 -4.25 -0.68 -10.11
CA TYR A 362 -3.05 -1.43 -9.74
C TYR A 362 -3.47 -2.81 -9.20
N LYS A 363 -2.54 -3.65 -8.78
CA LYS A 363 -2.83 -4.76 -7.88
C LYS A 363 -2.86 -4.25 -6.44
N ILE A 364 -3.92 -4.56 -5.69
CA ILE A 364 -4.00 -4.20 -4.27
C ILE A 364 -3.17 -5.18 -3.45
N ASP A 365 -2.28 -4.70 -2.61
CA ASP A 365 -1.52 -5.48 -1.64
C ASP A 365 -2.13 -5.32 -0.25
N ALA A 366 -2.75 -6.36 0.26
CA ALA A 366 -3.36 -6.37 1.60
C ALA A 366 -2.39 -6.86 2.68
N ASP A 367 -1.10 -6.81 2.40
CA ASP A 367 0.01 -7.19 3.26
C ASP A 367 0.25 -8.70 3.42
N CYS A 368 1.16 -9.03 4.31
CA CYS A 368 1.69 -10.38 4.48
C CYS A 368 0.80 -11.27 5.35
N VAL A 369 0.94 -12.58 5.16
CA VAL A 369 0.62 -13.55 6.19
C VAL A 369 1.83 -13.67 7.12
N GLY A 370 1.80 -12.94 8.24
CA GLY A 370 2.84 -13.00 9.26
C GLY A 370 2.69 -14.26 10.10
N ILE A 371 3.76 -15.06 10.20
CA ILE A 371 3.77 -16.30 10.99
C ILE A 371 4.80 -16.16 12.11
N ILE A 372 4.31 -15.85 13.31
CA ILE A 372 5.15 -15.66 14.51
C ILE A 372 4.75 -16.69 15.55
N PRO A 373 5.67 -17.55 16.02
CA PRO A 373 5.37 -18.61 16.96
C PRO A 373 4.64 -18.13 18.22
N GLY A 374 3.55 -18.80 18.57
CA GLY A 374 2.78 -18.51 19.79
C GLY A 374 1.98 -17.20 19.76
N LYS A 375 1.77 -16.57 18.56
CA LYS A 375 1.00 -15.34 18.42
C LYS A 375 -0.39 -15.59 17.85
N ILE A 376 -0.51 -15.80 16.56
CA ILE A 376 -1.79 -16.12 15.90
C ILE A 376 -1.83 -17.62 15.65
N ASP A 377 -2.94 -18.26 16.04
CA ASP A 377 -3.14 -19.67 15.75
C ASP A 377 -3.15 -19.90 14.24
N TRP A 378 -2.53 -21.03 13.79
CA TRP A 378 -2.46 -21.33 12.37
C TRP A 378 -3.82 -21.50 11.72
N SER A 379 -4.81 -21.99 12.45
CA SER A 379 -6.19 -22.12 11.94
C SER A 379 -6.78 -20.79 11.50
N LEU A 380 -6.41 -19.69 12.14
CA LEU A 380 -6.80 -18.32 11.76
C LEU A 380 -5.96 -17.80 10.62
N ASN A 381 -4.63 -17.86 10.72
CA ASN A 381 -3.72 -17.42 9.66
C ASN A 381 -3.93 -18.19 8.35
N ARG A 382 -4.31 -19.46 8.41
CA ARG A 382 -4.65 -20.27 7.24
C ARG A 382 -5.86 -19.72 6.49
N GLN A 383 -6.87 -19.17 7.19
CA GLN A 383 -8.00 -18.51 6.55
C GLN A 383 -7.56 -17.24 5.82
N TRP A 384 -6.66 -16.46 6.44
CA TRP A 384 -6.06 -15.28 5.81
C TRP A 384 -5.22 -15.65 4.58
N LEU A 385 -4.40 -16.67 4.68
CA LEU A 385 -3.63 -17.21 3.56
C LEU A 385 -4.54 -17.67 2.42
N ASP A 386 -5.63 -18.38 2.73
CA ASP A 386 -6.58 -18.90 1.74
C ASP A 386 -7.25 -17.77 0.96
N ILE A 387 -7.85 -16.78 1.65
CA ILE A 387 -8.53 -15.68 0.94
C ILE A 387 -7.57 -14.83 0.12
N LEU A 388 -6.36 -14.56 0.58
CA LEU A 388 -5.34 -13.88 -0.22
C LEU A 388 -5.01 -14.67 -1.49
N SER A 389 -4.87 -15.99 -1.40
CA SER A 389 -4.49 -16.84 -2.54
C SER A 389 -5.50 -16.83 -3.68
N VAL A 390 -6.79 -16.57 -3.38
CA VAL A 390 -7.90 -16.60 -4.35
C VAL A 390 -8.49 -15.22 -4.66
N SER A 391 -7.98 -14.16 -4.04
CA SER A 391 -8.51 -12.79 -4.24
C SER A 391 -8.00 -12.10 -5.50
N GLY A 392 -6.93 -12.63 -6.12
CA GLY A 392 -6.23 -11.97 -7.21
C GLY A 392 -5.31 -10.82 -6.76
N SER A 393 -5.10 -10.65 -5.44
CA SER A 393 -4.11 -9.74 -4.86
C SER A 393 -2.72 -10.38 -4.78
N PRO A 394 -1.63 -9.63 -4.63
CA PRO A 394 -0.35 -10.16 -4.20
C PRO A 394 -0.45 -11.00 -2.93
N LEU A 395 0.40 -12.00 -2.80
CA LEU A 395 0.47 -12.87 -1.63
C LEU A 395 1.90 -12.97 -1.12
N PHE A 396 2.17 -12.36 0.02
CA PHE A 396 3.46 -12.51 0.71
C PHE A 396 3.30 -13.21 2.06
N ILE A 397 4.27 -14.06 2.39
CA ILE A 397 4.42 -14.58 3.75
C ILE A 397 5.59 -13.88 4.44
N SER A 398 5.52 -13.72 5.76
CA SER A 398 6.63 -13.23 6.57
C SER A 398 6.84 -14.18 7.74
N VAL A 399 7.90 -15.00 7.65
CA VAL A 399 8.15 -16.07 8.60
C VAL A 399 9.63 -16.40 8.64
N LYS A 400 10.14 -16.70 9.83
CA LYS A 400 11.48 -17.28 9.96
C LYS A 400 11.44 -18.75 9.51
N THR A 401 12.38 -19.15 8.67
CA THR A 401 12.42 -20.49 8.06
C THR A 401 12.24 -21.61 9.07
N ASP A 402 12.90 -21.53 10.24
CA ASP A 402 12.84 -22.55 11.29
C ASP A 402 11.46 -22.68 11.98
N ASP A 403 10.58 -21.71 11.79
CA ASP A 403 9.25 -21.66 12.42
C ASP A 403 8.13 -22.27 11.55
N ILE A 404 8.45 -22.71 10.33
CA ILE A 404 7.49 -23.33 9.41
C ILE A 404 7.36 -24.83 9.69
N THR A 405 6.18 -25.27 10.09
CA THR A 405 5.86 -26.70 10.24
C THR A 405 5.52 -27.36 8.89
N ASP A 406 5.58 -28.70 8.83
CA ASP A 406 5.24 -29.45 7.60
C ASP A 406 3.78 -29.19 7.14
N SER A 407 2.84 -29.06 8.08
CA SER A 407 1.45 -28.73 7.73
C SER A 407 1.31 -27.33 7.16
N MET A 408 2.06 -26.34 7.67
CA MET A 408 2.11 -24.99 7.11
C MET A 408 2.71 -24.99 5.70
N LYS A 409 3.76 -25.77 5.47
CA LYS A 409 4.37 -25.91 4.14
C LYS A 409 3.37 -26.35 3.09
N GLU A 410 2.53 -27.36 3.40
CA GLU A 410 1.54 -27.87 2.47
C GLU A 410 0.44 -26.83 2.16
N ASP A 411 -0.02 -26.07 3.17
CA ASP A 411 -1.01 -25.02 2.99
C ASP A 411 -0.41 -23.86 2.16
N ILE A 412 0.82 -23.44 2.44
CA ILE A 412 1.51 -22.36 1.71
C ILE A 412 1.81 -22.76 0.28
N LYS A 413 2.26 -24.00 0.00
CA LYS A 413 2.47 -24.51 -1.37
C LYS A 413 1.20 -24.40 -2.20
N LYS A 414 0.05 -24.80 -1.64
CA LYS A 414 -1.25 -24.68 -2.32
C LYS A 414 -1.61 -23.22 -2.59
N ALA A 415 -1.44 -22.35 -1.61
CA ALA A 415 -1.72 -20.94 -1.73
C ALA A 415 -0.82 -20.26 -2.77
N PHE A 416 0.48 -20.55 -2.77
CA PHE A 416 1.44 -20.05 -3.74
C PHE A 416 1.12 -20.53 -5.16
N PHE A 417 0.77 -21.83 -5.32
CA PHE A 417 0.35 -22.33 -6.61
C PHE A 417 -0.90 -21.62 -7.12
N CYS A 418 -1.93 -21.50 -6.29
CA CYS A 418 -3.18 -20.81 -6.63
C CYS A 418 -2.92 -19.36 -7.02
N ASN A 419 -2.17 -18.62 -6.19
CA ASN A 419 -1.85 -17.21 -6.47
C ASN A 419 -0.96 -17.03 -7.69
N SER A 420 -0.03 -17.96 -7.97
CA SER A 420 0.86 -17.89 -9.14
C SER A 420 0.11 -17.95 -10.47
N GLU A 421 -1.06 -18.59 -10.50
CA GLU A 421 -1.94 -18.70 -11.67
C GLU A 421 -2.92 -17.54 -11.80
N GLN A 422 -3.33 -16.95 -10.68
CA GLN A 422 -4.29 -15.82 -10.55
C GLN A 422 -5.54 -15.93 -11.45
N LYS A 423 -6.16 -17.11 -11.47
CA LYS A 423 -7.38 -17.38 -12.26
C LYS A 423 -8.65 -17.09 -11.45
N ASP A 424 -8.51 -16.94 -10.14
CA ASP A 424 -9.63 -16.82 -9.23
C ASP A 424 -10.16 -15.40 -9.15
N ILE A 425 -11.49 -15.30 -8.95
CA ILE A 425 -12.20 -14.04 -8.76
C ILE A 425 -12.98 -14.16 -7.47
N ALA A 426 -12.68 -13.26 -6.52
CA ALA A 426 -13.36 -13.17 -5.24
C ALA A 426 -14.25 -11.93 -5.16
N GLU A 427 -15.42 -12.06 -4.54
CA GLU A 427 -16.36 -10.98 -4.26
C GLU A 427 -16.85 -11.11 -2.81
N PRO A 428 -16.71 -10.08 -1.94
CA PRO A 428 -17.27 -10.10 -0.60
C PRO A 428 -18.78 -9.89 -0.65
N LEU A 429 -19.57 -10.89 -0.21
CA LEU A 429 -21.03 -10.86 -0.34
C LEU A 429 -21.73 -10.05 0.75
N ASP A 430 -21.14 -9.99 1.95
CA ASP A 430 -21.71 -9.32 3.11
C ASP A 430 -21.10 -7.94 3.43
N TRP A 431 -20.26 -7.40 2.56
CA TRP A 431 -19.52 -6.15 2.78
C TRP A 431 -20.38 -4.88 2.93
N LEU A 432 -21.62 -4.90 2.45
CA LEU A 432 -22.56 -3.79 2.66
C LEU A 432 -22.97 -3.63 4.14
N TYR A 433 -22.82 -4.67 4.94
CA TYR A 433 -23.34 -4.75 6.32
C TYR A 433 -22.30 -5.21 7.34
N ASN A 434 -21.16 -5.70 6.86
CA ASN A 434 -20.09 -6.24 7.67
C ASN A 434 -18.77 -5.59 7.27
N ASN A 435 -18.09 -4.94 8.21
CA ASN A 435 -16.80 -4.32 7.96
C ASN A 435 -15.63 -5.32 7.97
N GLN A 436 -15.89 -6.57 8.35
CA GLN A 436 -14.95 -7.70 8.23
C GLN A 436 -15.68 -8.87 7.54
N PRO A 437 -15.91 -8.78 6.22
CA PRO A 437 -16.72 -9.73 5.48
C PRO A 437 -16.24 -11.17 5.64
N GLN A 438 -17.17 -12.05 6.02
CA GLN A 438 -16.90 -13.47 6.22
C GLN A 438 -17.49 -14.34 5.12
N CYS A 439 -18.40 -13.79 4.34
CA CYS A 439 -19.07 -14.51 3.25
C CYS A 439 -18.54 -14.01 1.90
N TRP A 440 -17.97 -14.92 1.12
CA TRP A 440 -17.32 -14.62 -0.15
C TRP A 440 -17.84 -15.50 -1.27
N LEU A 441 -17.93 -14.94 -2.47
CA LEU A 441 -18.13 -15.68 -3.69
C LEU A 441 -16.78 -15.85 -4.39
N ILE A 442 -16.30 -17.09 -4.53
CA ILE A 442 -15.02 -17.40 -5.16
C ILE A 442 -15.29 -18.30 -6.36
N ASN A 443 -15.02 -17.81 -7.56
CA ASN A 443 -15.30 -18.52 -8.82
C ASN A 443 -16.75 -19.01 -8.95
N GLY A 444 -17.71 -18.26 -8.39
CA GLY A 444 -19.14 -18.63 -8.41
C GLY A 444 -19.57 -19.57 -7.27
N GLU A 445 -18.66 -19.99 -6.40
CA GLU A 445 -18.95 -20.80 -5.22
C GLU A 445 -18.92 -19.96 -3.94
N LYS A 446 -19.93 -20.11 -3.09
CA LYS A 446 -19.99 -19.45 -1.80
C LYS A 446 -19.00 -20.11 -0.84
N ARG A 447 -18.12 -19.29 -0.22
CA ARG A 447 -17.21 -19.70 0.84
C ARG A 447 -17.41 -18.82 2.08
N GLU A 448 -17.38 -19.44 3.25
CA GLU A 448 -17.50 -18.75 4.54
C GLU A 448 -16.20 -18.89 5.31
N TYR A 449 -15.79 -17.78 5.94
CA TYR A 449 -14.64 -17.70 6.84
C TYR A 449 -15.09 -17.27 8.21
N ASP A 450 -14.42 -17.74 9.24
CA ASP A 450 -14.64 -17.33 10.63
C ASP A 450 -13.54 -16.36 11.07
N PHE A 451 -13.58 -15.15 10.51
CA PHE A 451 -12.61 -14.10 10.86
C PHE A 451 -12.93 -13.48 12.22
N VAL A 452 -14.20 -13.46 12.62
CA VAL A 452 -14.66 -12.86 13.89
C VAL A 452 -14.98 -13.97 14.87
N GLU A 453 -13.96 -14.50 15.54
CA GLU A 453 -14.18 -15.50 16.60
C GLU A 453 -15.04 -14.94 17.73
N ASN A 454 -16.11 -15.65 18.05
CA ASN A 454 -16.98 -15.30 19.18
C ASN A 454 -16.34 -15.54 20.56
N SER A 455 -15.09 -16.01 20.61
CA SER A 455 -14.44 -16.52 21.81
C SER A 455 -13.29 -15.67 22.38
N TYR A 456 -12.98 -14.49 21.83
CA TYR A 456 -11.93 -13.63 22.38
C TYR A 456 -12.50 -12.43 23.15
N PRO A 457 -12.49 -12.46 24.50
CA PRO A 457 -12.95 -11.34 25.34
C PRO A 457 -12.07 -10.09 25.26
N GLU A 458 -10.86 -10.20 24.71
CA GLU A 458 -9.84 -9.12 24.68
C GLU A 458 -10.17 -7.98 23.70
N LEU A 459 -11.15 -8.15 22.83
CA LEU A 459 -11.55 -7.12 21.85
C LEU A 459 -12.36 -5.96 22.44
N LEU A 460 -12.72 -6.01 23.72
CA LEU A 460 -13.49 -4.94 24.39
C LEU A 460 -12.62 -3.98 25.22
N SER A 461 -11.33 -4.24 25.36
CA SER A 461 -10.40 -3.30 26.00
C SER A 461 -9.62 -2.55 24.92
N GLY A 462 -10.09 -1.36 24.57
CA GLY A 462 -9.36 -0.43 23.73
C GLY A 462 -8.03 -0.02 24.37
N SER A 463 -6.97 -0.78 24.11
CA SER A 463 -5.61 -0.34 24.35
C SER A 463 -4.92 -0.13 23.01
N THR A 464 -4.95 1.09 22.53
CA THR A 464 -3.94 1.63 21.62
C THR A 464 -2.59 1.53 22.33
N GLN A 465 -1.85 0.46 22.11
CA GLN A 465 -0.41 0.48 22.38
C GLN A 465 0.29 0.97 21.11
N SER A 466 0.69 2.25 21.17
CA SER A 466 1.69 2.84 20.30
C SER A 466 3.02 2.12 20.46
N TYR A 467 3.65 1.78 19.35
CA TYR A 467 5.08 1.45 19.26
C TYR A 467 5.80 2.58 18.56
#